data_31ad2c7fcb22dae7275a7116e6576a60
#
_entry.id   31ad2c7fcb22dae7275a7116e6576a60
#
_cell.length_a   1.000
_cell.length_b   1.000
_cell.length_c   1.000
_cell.angle_alpha   90.00
_cell.angle_beta   90.00
_cell.angle_gamma   90.00
#
_symmetry.space_group_name_H-M   'P 1'
#
loop_
_entity.id
_entity.type
_entity.pdbx_description
1 polymer ?
#
loop_
_entity_poly.entity_id
_entity_poly.type
_entity_poly.pdbx_seq_one_letter_code
_entity_poly.pdbx_strand_id
1 'polypeptide(L)'
;VGGGGLISGVASYIKHYAPKVKVIGVEPMDSATLHNALEGNERVILEDVGRFADGVAVKQIGELPFEIAKKCVDDVVLVSNDEMCAAIKDIYEDVRAVSEPAGALATAGVKKYILEHELKNKNIVSVVSGANVNFDRLRYIAERADLGELTEAIIAVTIPEEPGSFLRFCELLDNHSVTEFNYRYSPTGDAHIFVGIEISSGDSEKQALIEKLRKSFEVLDMSDNSMAKTHIRYMVGGHANAENEVIYRFEFPERPGALLNFLKKIKTKWN
;
A
#
# COMPACT_ATOMS: atom_id res chain seq x y z
N VAL A 1 -13.10 12.14 -4.76
CA VAL A 1 -13.71 13.48 -4.87
C VAL A 1 -12.60 14.53 -4.83
N GLY A 2 -12.66 15.54 -5.69
CA GLY A 2 -11.79 16.72 -5.64
C GLY A 2 -12.65 17.96 -5.39
N GLY A 3 -12.77 18.86 -6.38
CA GLY A 3 -13.63 20.05 -6.27
C GLY A 3 -15.14 19.79 -6.11
N GLY A 4 -15.58 18.54 -6.17
CA GLY A 4 -16.94 18.09 -5.89
C GLY A 4 -17.89 18.14 -7.09
N GLY A 5 -17.48 18.65 -8.26
CA GLY A 5 -18.36 18.82 -9.41
C GLY A 5 -18.97 17.52 -9.91
N LEU A 6 -18.17 16.46 -10.08
CA LEU A 6 -18.63 15.17 -10.57
C LEU A 6 -19.61 14.52 -9.58
N ILE A 7 -19.24 14.39 -8.31
CA ILE A 7 -20.09 13.73 -7.32
C ILE A 7 -21.40 14.46 -7.10
N SER A 8 -21.38 15.80 -7.01
CA SER A 8 -22.61 16.57 -6.81
C SER A 8 -23.55 16.49 -8.00
N GLY A 9 -23.02 16.50 -9.22
CA GLY A 9 -23.82 16.30 -10.43
C GLY A 9 -24.46 14.91 -10.50
N VAL A 10 -23.67 13.86 -10.28
CA VAL A 10 -24.16 12.48 -10.25
C VAL A 10 -25.17 12.29 -9.11
N ALA A 11 -24.84 12.73 -7.90
CA ALA A 11 -25.68 12.53 -6.72
C ALA A 11 -27.04 13.23 -6.88
N SER A 12 -27.07 14.48 -7.34
CA SER A 12 -28.34 15.20 -7.55
C SER A 12 -29.23 14.50 -8.56
N TYR A 13 -28.66 14.02 -9.67
CA TYR A 13 -29.39 13.27 -10.68
C TYR A 13 -29.94 11.95 -10.14
N ILE A 14 -29.10 11.17 -9.49
CA ILE A 14 -29.48 9.87 -8.91
C ILE A 14 -30.56 10.05 -7.84
N LYS A 15 -30.42 11.01 -6.94
CA LYS A 15 -31.42 11.26 -5.89
C LYS A 15 -32.76 11.72 -6.46
N HIS A 16 -32.74 12.36 -7.61
CA HIS A 16 -33.99 12.77 -8.28
C HIS A 16 -34.75 11.56 -8.88
N TYR A 17 -34.05 10.67 -9.59
CA TYR A 17 -34.69 9.57 -10.31
C TYR A 17 -34.76 8.25 -9.53
N ALA A 18 -33.80 8.02 -8.64
CA ALA A 18 -33.65 6.79 -7.87
C ALA A 18 -33.22 7.09 -6.41
N PRO A 19 -34.07 7.74 -5.61
CA PRO A 19 -33.70 8.27 -4.29
C PRO A 19 -33.23 7.20 -3.27
N LYS A 20 -33.53 5.93 -3.51
CA LYS A 20 -33.12 4.80 -2.68
C LYS A 20 -31.68 4.35 -2.96
N VAL A 21 -31.08 4.75 -4.08
CA VAL A 21 -29.68 4.45 -4.39
C VAL A 21 -28.77 5.28 -3.52
N LYS A 22 -27.85 4.63 -2.84
CA LYS A 22 -26.80 5.32 -2.07
C LYS A 22 -25.73 5.85 -3.01
N VAL A 23 -25.29 7.07 -2.78
CA VAL A 23 -24.19 7.71 -3.48
C VAL A 23 -23.07 7.94 -2.48
N ILE A 24 -21.94 7.27 -2.70
CA ILE A 24 -20.80 7.28 -1.80
C ILE A 24 -19.65 8.05 -2.46
N GLY A 25 -19.11 9.02 -1.75
CA GLY A 25 -17.89 9.71 -2.14
C GLY A 25 -16.67 8.89 -1.78
N VAL A 26 -15.59 9.04 -2.54
CA VAL A 26 -14.29 8.47 -2.19
C VAL A 26 -13.23 9.56 -2.31
N GLU A 27 -12.41 9.71 -1.28
CA GLU A 27 -11.30 10.66 -1.23
C GLU A 27 -10.00 10.00 -0.77
N PRO A 28 -8.83 10.51 -1.19
CA PRO A 28 -7.57 10.14 -0.58
C PRO A 28 -7.54 10.65 0.88
N MET A 29 -6.94 9.88 1.79
CA MET A 29 -6.76 10.27 3.19
C MET A 29 -6.02 11.61 3.35
N ASP A 30 -5.08 11.88 2.44
CA ASP A 30 -4.26 13.08 2.42
C ASP A 30 -4.87 14.26 1.62
N SER A 31 -6.13 14.12 1.18
CA SER A 31 -6.86 15.16 0.42
C SER A 31 -8.38 15.09 0.67
N ALA A 32 -8.78 14.89 1.93
CA ALA A 32 -10.17 14.63 2.36
C ALA A 32 -10.99 15.93 2.55
N THR A 33 -11.29 16.64 1.47
CA THR A 33 -11.97 17.94 1.52
C THR A 33 -13.47 17.84 1.78
N LEU A 34 -14.16 16.91 1.11
CA LEU A 34 -15.59 16.69 1.30
C LEU A 34 -15.87 16.02 2.64
N HIS A 35 -15.08 14.99 2.99
CA HIS A 35 -15.23 14.29 4.26
C HIS A 35 -15.18 15.26 5.45
N ASN A 36 -14.10 16.04 5.55
CA ASN A 36 -13.92 17.00 6.63
C ASN A 36 -14.99 18.11 6.61
N ALA A 37 -15.42 18.54 5.41
CA ALA A 37 -16.45 19.55 5.28
C ALA A 37 -17.83 19.03 5.74
N LEU A 38 -18.16 17.76 5.49
CA LEU A 38 -19.40 17.16 5.96
C LEU A 38 -19.41 16.94 7.46
N GLU A 39 -18.28 16.49 8.05
CA GLU A 39 -18.14 16.35 9.50
C GLU A 39 -18.26 17.68 10.22
N GLY A 40 -17.58 18.72 9.74
CA GLY A 40 -17.63 20.07 10.30
C GLY A 40 -18.88 20.87 9.93
N ASN A 41 -19.71 20.37 9.01
CA ASN A 41 -20.83 21.07 8.40
C ASN A 41 -20.46 22.44 7.77
N GLU A 42 -19.19 22.61 7.43
CA GLU A 42 -18.65 23.81 6.78
C GLU A 42 -17.48 23.46 5.86
N ARG A 43 -17.20 24.33 4.87
CA ARG A 43 -16.08 24.14 3.95
C ARG A 43 -14.75 24.35 4.65
N VAL A 44 -13.91 23.34 4.69
CA VAL A 44 -12.58 23.37 5.30
C VAL A 44 -11.52 23.64 4.25
N ILE A 45 -10.49 24.41 4.57
CA ILE A 45 -9.28 24.57 3.77
C ILE A 45 -8.19 23.69 4.38
N LEU A 46 -7.72 22.69 3.61
CA LEU A 46 -6.61 21.84 4.03
C LEU A 46 -5.29 22.61 3.98
N GLU A 47 -4.44 22.43 4.97
CA GLU A 47 -3.10 23.03 4.99
C GLU A 47 -2.26 22.48 3.84
N ASP A 48 -2.23 21.15 3.71
CA ASP A 48 -1.56 20.42 2.66
C ASP A 48 -2.48 19.40 1.98
N VAL A 49 -2.12 18.99 0.77
CA VAL A 49 -2.82 17.96 0.01
C VAL A 49 -1.82 16.98 -0.60
N GLY A 50 -2.17 15.70 -0.57
CA GLY A 50 -1.42 14.66 -1.25
C GLY A 50 -1.42 14.87 -2.77
N ARG A 51 -0.27 14.59 -3.41
CA ARG A 51 -0.10 14.81 -4.86
C ARG A 51 -0.13 13.52 -5.66
N PHE A 52 -0.36 12.40 -5.00
CA PHE A 52 -0.41 11.11 -5.71
C PHE A 52 -1.64 11.04 -6.62
N ALA A 53 -2.81 11.37 -6.13
CA ALA A 53 -4.03 11.51 -6.93
C ALA A 53 -4.24 12.97 -7.36
N ASP A 54 -3.37 13.47 -8.23
CA ASP A 54 -3.30 14.90 -8.64
C ASP A 54 -4.62 15.41 -9.23
N GLY A 55 -5.40 14.57 -9.92
CA GLY A 55 -6.73 14.94 -10.43
C GLY A 55 -7.76 15.32 -9.35
N VAL A 56 -7.51 15.00 -8.08
CA VAL A 56 -8.35 15.36 -6.93
C VAL A 56 -7.63 16.13 -5.84
N ALA A 57 -6.37 16.52 -6.07
CA ALA A 57 -5.53 17.24 -5.11
C ALA A 57 -5.93 18.71 -4.99
N VAL A 58 -7.03 18.98 -4.31
CA VAL A 58 -7.54 20.34 -4.06
C VAL A 58 -7.58 20.66 -2.57
N LYS A 59 -7.33 21.91 -2.20
CA LYS A 59 -7.33 22.35 -0.81
C LYS A 59 -8.72 22.56 -0.22
N GLN A 60 -9.72 22.76 -1.06
CA GLN A 60 -11.07 23.03 -0.63
C GLN A 60 -12.09 22.58 -1.68
N ILE A 61 -13.17 21.97 -1.24
CA ILE A 61 -14.32 21.68 -2.09
C ILE A 61 -15.01 22.97 -2.59
N GLY A 62 -15.59 22.95 -3.78
CA GLY A 62 -16.37 24.06 -4.29
C GLY A 62 -17.61 24.36 -3.44
N GLU A 63 -18.05 25.62 -3.39
CA GLU A 63 -19.19 26.04 -2.58
C GLU A 63 -20.50 25.37 -3.01
N LEU A 64 -20.87 25.52 -4.26
CA LEU A 64 -22.08 24.89 -4.81
C LEU A 64 -22.05 23.37 -4.75
N PRO A 65 -20.93 22.67 -5.13
CA PRO A 65 -20.79 21.24 -4.93
C PRO A 65 -20.99 20.79 -3.49
N PHE A 66 -20.48 21.54 -2.51
CA PHE A 66 -20.66 21.21 -1.11
C PHE A 66 -22.12 21.28 -0.66
N GLU A 67 -22.85 22.35 -1.04
CA GLU A 67 -24.27 22.49 -0.70
C GLU A 67 -25.14 21.39 -1.33
N ILE A 68 -24.76 20.89 -2.50
CA ILE A 68 -25.44 19.76 -3.13
C ILE A 68 -25.04 18.44 -2.44
N ALA A 69 -23.76 18.24 -2.18
CA ALA A 69 -23.26 17.03 -1.54
C ALA A 69 -23.88 16.81 -0.15
N LYS A 70 -24.05 17.86 0.65
CA LYS A 70 -24.74 17.81 1.96
C LYS A 70 -26.15 17.18 1.89
N LYS A 71 -26.81 17.31 0.76
CA LYS A 71 -28.19 16.83 0.56
C LYS A 71 -28.28 15.50 -0.15
N CYS A 72 -27.27 15.16 -0.95
CA CYS A 72 -27.36 14.10 -1.94
C CYS A 72 -26.30 12.99 -1.79
N VAL A 73 -25.23 13.24 -1.06
CA VAL A 73 -24.17 12.23 -0.78
C VAL A 73 -24.50 11.57 0.56
N ASP A 74 -24.51 10.24 0.57
CA ASP A 74 -24.91 9.47 1.75
C ASP A 74 -23.73 9.17 2.67
N ASP A 75 -22.50 9.08 2.12
CA ASP A 75 -21.30 8.75 2.87
C ASP A 75 -20.02 9.11 2.10
N VAL A 76 -18.87 9.17 2.78
CA VAL A 76 -17.56 9.38 2.16
C VAL A 76 -16.54 8.43 2.74
N VAL A 77 -15.91 7.63 1.87
CA VAL A 77 -14.85 6.67 2.23
C VAL A 77 -13.48 7.28 1.95
N LEU A 78 -12.58 7.18 2.91
CA LEU A 78 -11.19 7.59 2.76
C LEU A 78 -10.31 6.38 2.41
N VAL A 79 -9.43 6.53 1.41
CA VAL A 79 -8.52 5.49 0.96
C VAL A 79 -7.07 5.96 0.95
N SER A 80 -6.16 5.03 1.20
CA SER A 80 -4.72 5.26 1.17
C SER A 80 -4.17 5.22 -0.27
N ASN A 81 -2.92 5.67 -0.44
CA ASN A 81 -2.22 5.57 -1.72
C ASN A 81 -2.01 4.11 -2.15
N ASP A 82 -1.82 3.20 -1.21
CA ASP A 82 -1.63 1.77 -1.50
C ASP A 82 -2.93 1.12 -1.98
N GLU A 83 -4.06 1.43 -1.34
CA GLU A 83 -5.38 0.98 -1.79
C GLU A 83 -5.72 1.50 -3.20
N MET A 84 -5.29 2.72 -3.53
CA MET A 84 -5.42 3.24 -4.91
C MET A 84 -4.54 2.49 -5.90
N CYS A 85 -3.29 2.17 -5.54
CA CYS A 85 -2.40 1.39 -6.39
C CYS A 85 -2.93 -0.02 -6.65
N ALA A 86 -3.46 -0.69 -5.61
CA ALA A 86 -4.13 -1.97 -5.74
C ALA A 86 -5.34 -1.89 -6.68
N ALA A 87 -6.16 -0.85 -6.55
CA ALA A 87 -7.30 -0.65 -7.44
C ALA A 87 -6.91 -0.38 -8.91
N ILE A 88 -5.77 0.29 -9.16
CA ILE A 88 -5.24 0.45 -10.53
C ILE A 88 -4.83 -0.91 -11.11
N LYS A 89 -4.19 -1.76 -10.30
CA LYS A 89 -3.82 -3.13 -10.68
C LYS A 89 -5.06 -3.95 -11.01
N ASP A 90 -6.08 -3.96 -10.14
CA ASP A 90 -7.34 -4.66 -10.38
C ASP A 90 -8.00 -4.23 -11.70
N ILE A 91 -8.12 -2.92 -11.94
CA ILE A 91 -8.69 -2.39 -13.18
C ILE A 91 -7.88 -2.88 -14.39
N TYR A 92 -6.54 -2.87 -14.29
CA TYR A 92 -5.70 -3.35 -15.37
C TYR A 92 -5.87 -4.85 -15.61
N GLU A 93 -5.92 -5.66 -14.56
CA GLU A 93 -6.05 -7.11 -14.67
C GLU A 93 -7.41 -7.51 -15.25
N ASP A 94 -8.46 -6.79 -14.87
CA ASP A 94 -9.83 -7.09 -15.28
C ASP A 94 -10.13 -6.64 -16.72
N VAL A 95 -9.78 -5.38 -17.08
CA VAL A 95 -10.16 -4.78 -18.36
C VAL A 95 -9.01 -4.35 -19.27
N ARG A 96 -7.77 -4.58 -18.86
CA ARG A 96 -6.52 -4.18 -19.58
C ARG A 96 -6.43 -2.68 -19.87
N ALA A 97 -7.04 -1.85 -19.03
CA ALA A 97 -6.94 -0.40 -19.09
C ALA A 97 -6.19 0.14 -17.87
N VAL A 98 -5.29 1.10 -18.09
CA VAL A 98 -4.56 1.75 -16.99
C VAL A 98 -5.33 2.99 -16.58
N SER A 99 -5.84 3.00 -15.35
CA SER A 99 -6.46 4.18 -14.74
C SER A 99 -5.41 5.08 -14.09
N GLU A 100 -5.64 6.38 -14.06
CA GLU A 100 -4.89 7.28 -13.19
C GLU A 100 -5.29 7.09 -11.70
N PRO A 101 -4.46 7.51 -10.73
CA PRO A 101 -4.79 7.35 -9.31
C PRO A 101 -6.15 7.97 -8.94
N ALA A 102 -6.45 9.18 -9.43
CA ALA A 102 -7.74 9.81 -9.20
C ALA A 102 -8.92 9.03 -9.82
N GLY A 103 -8.69 8.38 -10.96
CA GLY A 103 -9.69 7.54 -11.64
C GLY A 103 -9.97 6.23 -10.91
N ALA A 104 -8.98 5.65 -10.23
CA ALA A 104 -9.10 4.40 -9.48
C ALA A 104 -9.72 4.57 -8.09
N LEU A 105 -9.83 5.80 -7.58
CA LEU A 105 -10.37 6.08 -6.24
C LEU A 105 -11.71 5.38 -5.97
N ALA A 106 -12.65 5.46 -6.89
CA ALA A 106 -13.96 4.86 -6.71
C ALA A 106 -13.87 3.33 -6.54
N THR A 107 -13.00 2.66 -7.29
CA THR A 107 -12.77 1.21 -7.19
C THR A 107 -12.12 0.85 -5.85
N ALA A 108 -11.12 1.60 -5.39
CA ALA A 108 -10.52 1.43 -4.07
C ALA A 108 -11.58 1.59 -2.96
N GLY A 109 -12.41 2.63 -3.04
CA GLY A 109 -13.49 2.85 -2.10
C GLY A 109 -14.55 1.76 -2.10
N VAL A 110 -14.87 1.17 -3.25
CA VAL A 110 -15.80 0.02 -3.35
C VAL A 110 -15.26 -1.17 -2.56
N LYS A 111 -13.97 -1.55 -2.76
CA LYS A 111 -13.34 -2.66 -2.03
C LYS A 111 -13.44 -2.43 -0.52
N LYS A 112 -13.05 -1.25 -0.06
CA LYS A 112 -13.08 -0.87 1.35
C LYS A 112 -14.49 -0.86 1.93
N TYR A 113 -15.42 -0.21 1.25
CA TYR A 113 -16.82 -0.08 1.68
C TYR A 113 -17.53 -1.44 1.79
N ILE A 114 -17.25 -2.38 0.87
CA ILE A 114 -17.76 -3.75 0.94
C ILE A 114 -17.28 -4.46 2.21
N LEU A 115 -15.99 -4.34 2.53
CA LEU A 115 -15.38 -4.97 3.70
C LEU A 115 -15.91 -4.37 5.01
N GLU A 116 -15.91 -3.04 5.13
CA GLU A 116 -16.35 -2.35 6.34
C GLU A 116 -17.83 -2.56 6.65
N HIS A 117 -18.67 -2.72 5.63
CA HIS A 117 -20.12 -2.89 5.78
C HIS A 117 -20.60 -4.34 5.56
N GLU A 118 -19.67 -5.29 5.37
CA GLU A 118 -19.96 -6.72 5.13
C GLU A 118 -21.01 -6.93 4.03
N LEU A 119 -20.95 -6.15 2.96
CA LEU A 119 -21.96 -6.13 1.92
C LEU A 119 -21.97 -7.44 1.11
N LYS A 120 -23.15 -8.04 0.99
CA LYS A 120 -23.37 -9.26 0.18
C LYS A 120 -24.56 -9.05 -0.74
N ASN A 121 -24.47 -9.59 -1.96
CA ASN A 121 -25.56 -9.58 -2.94
C ASN A 121 -26.10 -8.17 -3.26
N LYS A 122 -25.18 -7.18 -3.40
CA LYS A 122 -25.51 -5.81 -3.79
C LYS A 122 -25.00 -5.52 -5.20
N ASN A 123 -25.75 -4.69 -5.93
CA ASN A 123 -25.28 -4.10 -7.17
C ASN A 123 -24.55 -2.81 -6.83
N ILE A 124 -23.26 -2.72 -7.18
CA ILE A 124 -22.42 -1.57 -6.94
C ILE A 124 -21.89 -1.08 -8.28
N VAL A 125 -21.91 0.22 -8.51
CA VAL A 125 -21.36 0.86 -9.70
C VAL A 125 -20.22 1.76 -9.28
N SER A 126 -19.05 1.56 -9.85
CA SER A 126 -17.87 2.38 -9.69
C SER A 126 -17.63 3.22 -10.93
N VAL A 127 -17.26 4.48 -10.76
CA VAL A 127 -16.93 5.39 -11.86
C VAL A 127 -15.43 5.53 -11.98
N VAL A 128 -14.82 4.90 -12.99
CA VAL A 128 -13.42 5.12 -13.36
C VAL A 128 -13.34 6.42 -14.15
N SER A 129 -12.96 7.51 -13.49
CA SER A 129 -13.15 8.86 -14.00
C SER A 129 -12.01 9.40 -14.85
N GLY A 130 -10.88 8.69 -14.98
CA GLY A 130 -9.75 9.15 -15.77
C GLY A 130 -8.64 8.14 -15.96
N ALA A 131 -7.79 8.39 -16.98
CA ALA A 131 -6.65 7.55 -17.35
C ALA A 131 -5.41 8.37 -17.75
N ASN A 132 -5.30 9.61 -17.29
CA ASN A 132 -4.17 10.50 -17.59
C ASN A 132 -2.97 10.19 -16.68
N VAL A 133 -2.37 9.03 -16.85
CA VAL A 133 -1.21 8.58 -16.07
C VAL A 133 0.10 8.74 -16.84
N ASN A 134 1.12 9.28 -16.19
CA ASN A 134 2.47 9.29 -16.74
C ASN A 134 3.10 7.90 -16.63
N PHE A 135 3.77 7.47 -17.71
CA PHE A 135 4.37 6.13 -17.77
C PHE A 135 5.39 5.88 -16.64
N ASP A 136 6.15 6.89 -16.27
CA ASP A 136 7.11 6.79 -15.16
C ASP A 136 6.47 6.47 -13.80
N ARG A 137 5.18 6.79 -13.62
CA ARG A 137 4.43 6.45 -12.40
C ARG A 137 4.02 4.98 -12.32
N LEU A 138 3.99 4.25 -13.44
CA LEU A 138 3.55 2.85 -13.46
C LEU A 138 4.44 1.96 -12.60
N ARG A 139 5.75 2.22 -12.59
CA ARG A 139 6.66 1.50 -11.71
C ARG A 139 6.29 1.68 -10.23
N TYR A 140 6.09 2.93 -9.80
CA TYR A 140 5.69 3.24 -8.43
C TYR A 140 4.36 2.59 -8.07
N ILE A 141 3.39 2.62 -8.99
CA ILE A 141 2.07 1.99 -8.80
C ILE A 141 2.21 0.48 -8.63
N ALA A 142 2.98 -0.19 -9.50
CA ALA A 142 3.20 -1.63 -9.43
C ALA A 142 3.83 -2.06 -8.11
N GLU A 143 4.88 -1.33 -7.67
CA GLU A 143 5.58 -1.62 -6.41
C GLU A 143 4.70 -1.45 -5.16
N ARG A 144 3.68 -0.60 -5.22
CA ARG A 144 2.78 -0.32 -4.08
C ARG A 144 1.46 -1.09 -4.14
N ALA A 145 1.10 -1.63 -5.29
CA ALA A 145 -0.14 -2.37 -5.45
C ALA A 145 -0.20 -3.60 -4.53
N ASP A 146 0.89 -4.34 -4.43
CA ASP A 146 0.99 -5.53 -3.59
C ASP A 146 0.85 -5.20 -2.09
N LEU A 147 1.31 -4.02 -1.67
CA LEU A 147 1.11 -3.51 -0.30
C LEU A 147 -0.36 -3.15 -0.03
N GLY A 148 -1.02 -2.54 -1.00
CA GLY A 148 -2.44 -2.17 -0.90
C GLY A 148 -3.39 -3.38 -0.92
N GLU A 149 -2.94 -4.50 -1.48
CA GLU A 149 -3.63 -5.80 -1.42
C GLU A 149 -3.34 -6.58 -0.13
N LEU A 150 -2.47 -6.07 0.74
CA LEU A 150 -1.93 -6.79 1.90
C LEU A 150 -1.24 -8.10 1.51
N THR A 151 -0.67 -8.14 0.31
CA THR A 151 0.09 -9.29 -0.21
C THR A 151 1.59 -9.21 0.11
N GLU A 152 2.03 -8.12 0.72
CA GLU A 152 3.41 -7.93 1.17
C GLU A 152 3.48 -7.36 2.59
N ALA A 153 4.32 -7.95 3.43
CA ALA A 153 4.71 -7.40 4.72
C ALA A 153 6.12 -6.80 4.63
N ILE A 154 6.31 -5.61 5.18
CA ILE A 154 7.63 -4.99 5.31
C ILE A 154 8.02 -4.94 6.78
N ILE A 155 9.11 -5.61 7.12
CA ILE A 155 9.58 -5.68 8.50
C ILE A 155 11.06 -5.29 8.62
N ALA A 156 11.41 -4.68 9.75
CA ALA A 156 12.78 -4.51 10.18
C ALA A 156 13.09 -5.52 11.29
N VAL A 157 14.20 -6.25 11.16
CA VAL A 157 14.58 -7.30 12.11
C VAL A 157 16.02 -7.06 12.57
N THR A 158 16.23 -7.10 13.86
CA THR A 158 17.58 -7.07 14.46
C THR A 158 18.03 -8.50 14.74
N ILE A 159 19.16 -8.89 14.17
CA ILE A 159 19.77 -10.23 14.39
C ILE A 159 21.18 -10.08 14.93
N PRO A 160 21.66 -11.03 15.75
CA PRO A 160 23.09 -11.05 16.15
C PRO A 160 23.99 -11.19 14.91
N GLU A 161 25.09 -10.43 14.85
CA GLU A 161 26.10 -10.55 13.79
C GLU A 161 26.99 -11.75 14.05
N GLU A 162 26.42 -12.95 13.95
CA GLU A 162 27.10 -14.23 14.16
C GLU A 162 26.85 -15.16 12.98
N PRO A 163 27.85 -16.02 12.62
CA PRO A 163 27.65 -16.98 11.54
C PRO A 163 26.43 -17.88 11.74
N GLY A 164 25.51 -17.84 10.80
CA GLY A 164 24.26 -18.62 10.84
C GLY A 164 23.03 -17.87 11.34
N SER A 165 23.15 -16.66 11.87
CA SER A 165 21.98 -15.87 12.34
C SER A 165 21.03 -15.55 11.20
N PHE A 166 21.54 -15.15 10.04
CA PHE A 166 20.71 -14.89 8.87
C PHE A 166 20.05 -16.16 8.31
N LEU A 167 20.76 -17.29 8.33
CA LEU A 167 20.17 -18.58 7.96
C LEU A 167 18.98 -18.93 8.88
N ARG A 168 19.17 -18.76 10.21
CA ARG A 168 18.11 -19.00 11.19
C ARG A 168 16.90 -18.09 10.97
N PHE A 169 17.12 -16.82 10.63
CA PHE A 169 16.06 -15.91 10.24
C PHE A 169 15.30 -16.44 9.02
N CYS A 170 15.98 -16.83 7.95
CA CYS A 170 15.37 -17.37 6.74
C CYS A 170 14.65 -18.72 6.99
N GLU A 171 15.12 -19.54 7.93
CA GLU A 171 14.41 -20.77 8.31
C GLU A 171 13.07 -20.48 9.00
N LEU A 172 13.00 -19.39 9.78
CA LEU A 172 11.75 -18.96 10.42
C LEU A 172 10.74 -18.34 9.44
N LEU A 173 11.19 -17.81 8.30
CA LEU A 173 10.30 -17.38 7.22
C LEU A 173 9.59 -18.57 6.54
N ASP A 174 10.12 -19.79 6.70
CA ASP A 174 9.54 -21.02 6.17
C ASP A 174 9.35 -20.97 4.64
N ASN A 175 8.10 -21.07 4.17
CA ASN A 175 7.77 -21.07 2.75
C ASN A 175 7.40 -19.69 2.17
N HIS A 176 7.53 -18.63 2.96
CA HIS A 176 7.28 -17.29 2.44
C HIS A 176 8.36 -16.86 1.45
N SER A 177 7.94 -16.22 0.38
CA SER A 177 8.85 -15.60 -0.57
C SER A 177 9.37 -14.28 0.00
N VAL A 178 10.68 -14.05 -0.14
CA VAL A 178 11.27 -12.74 0.12
C VAL A 178 11.22 -11.95 -1.18
N THR A 179 10.53 -10.83 -1.17
CA THR A 179 10.39 -9.95 -2.34
C THR A 179 11.59 -9.04 -2.48
N GLU A 180 12.02 -8.48 -1.37
CA GLU A 180 13.22 -7.64 -1.28
C GLU A 180 13.88 -7.81 0.09
N PHE A 181 15.20 -7.63 0.16
CA PHE A 181 15.87 -7.48 1.44
C PHE A 181 17.09 -6.56 1.38
N ASN A 182 17.38 -5.91 2.49
CA ASN A 182 18.57 -5.10 2.71
C ASN A 182 19.19 -5.51 4.05
N TYR A 183 20.44 -5.92 4.00
CA TYR A 183 21.20 -6.32 5.18
C TYR A 183 22.20 -5.22 5.53
N ARG A 184 22.13 -4.71 6.75
CA ARG A 184 23.07 -3.72 7.25
C ARG A 184 23.91 -4.31 8.35
N TYR A 185 25.16 -4.52 8.03
CA TYR A 185 26.19 -4.86 9.00
C TYR A 185 26.35 -3.74 10.04
N SER A 186 26.53 -4.11 11.30
CA SER A 186 26.92 -3.21 12.37
C SER A 186 28.18 -3.72 13.07
N PRO A 187 29.21 -2.88 13.26
CA PRO A 187 30.39 -3.28 13.98
C PRO A 187 30.17 -3.50 15.49
N THR A 188 28.96 -3.25 15.99
CA THR A 188 28.58 -3.33 17.42
C THR A 188 27.93 -4.63 17.84
N GLY A 189 27.89 -5.65 16.95
CA GLY A 189 27.44 -7.00 17.30
C GLY A 189 26.02 -7.36 16.89
N ASP A 190 25.20 -6.43 16.39
CA ASP A 190 23.89 -6.69 15.85
C ASP A 190 23.77 -6.18 14.40
N ALA A 191 23.17 -6.96 13.53
CA ALA A 191 22.83 -6.56 12.17
C ALA A 191 21.35 -6.21 12.06
N HIS A 192 21.02 -5.27 11.17
CA HIS A 192 19.67 -4.89 10.88
C HIS A 192 19.28 -5.34 9.48
N ILE A 193 18.21 -6.12 9.40
CA ILE A 193 17.62 -6.59 8.15
C ILE A 193 16.33 -5.82 7.91
N PHE A 194 16.21 -5.24 6.73
CA PHE A 194 14.94 -4.76 6.20
C PHE A 194 14.48 -5.72 5.12
N VAL A 195 13.29 -6.26 5.23
CA VAL A 195 12.81 -7.31 4.34
C VAL A 195 11.36 -7.12 3.95
N GLY A 196 11.08 -7.29 2.66
CA GLY A 196 9.74 -7.50 2.11
C GLY A 196 9.44 -8.98 2.03
N ILE A 197 8.26 -9.40 2.46
CA ILE A 197 7.83 -10.79 2.52
C ILE A 197 6.45 -10.92 1.90
N GLU A 198 6.30 -11.82 0.94
CA GLU A 198 5.03 -12.13 0.31
C GLU A 198 4.06 -12.75 1.32
N ILE A 199 2.83 -12.22 1.37
CA ILE A 199 1.73 -12.66 2.22
C ILE A 199 0.57 -13.08 1.32
N SER A 200 0.07 -14.29 1.50
CA SER A 200 -0.99 -14.85 0.66
C SER A 200 -2.39 -14.73 1.26
N SER A 201 -2.48 -14.66 2.60
CA SER A 201 -3.74 -14.71 3.35
C SER A 201 -4.03 -13.43 4.14
N GLY A 202 -3.43 -12.31 3.75
CA GLY A 202 -3.68 -10.98 4.32
C GLY A 202 -3.16 -10.78 5.73
N ASP A 203 -3.76 -9.85 6.47
CA ASP A 203 -3.23 -9.36 7.76
C ASP A 203 -3.07 -10.45 8.83
N SER A 204 -3.94 -11.44 8.87
CA SER A 204 -3.86 -12.55 9.85
C SER A 204 -2.58 -13.38 9.69
N GLU A 205 -2.16 -13.65 8.46
CA GLU A 205 -0.91 -14.34 8.16
C GLU A 205 0.30 -13.47 8.52
N LYS A 206 0.26 -12.18 8.16
CA LYS A 206 1.28 -11.20 8.52
C LYS A 206 1.52 -11.16 10.03
N GLN A 207 0.46 -11.03 10.82
CA GLN A 207 0.57 -10.98 12.27
C GLN A 207 1.12 -12.30 12.86
N ALA A 208 0.68 -13.44 12.35
CA ALA A 208 1.20 -14.75 12.78
C ALA A 208 2.69 -14.90 12.50
N LEU A 209 3.15 -14.43 11.32
CA LEU A 209 4.57 -14.44 10.94
C LEU A 209 5.39 -13.52 11.86
N ILE A 210 4.94 -12.30 12.09
CA ILE A 210 5.61 -11.33 12.98
C ILE A 210 5.72 -11.90 14.40
N GLU A 211 4.66 -12.48 14.95
CA GLU A 211 4.68 -13.09 16.27
C GLU A 211 5.61 -14.31 16.34
N LYS A 212 5.70 -15.10 15.28
CA LYS A 212 6.66 -16.22 15.16
C LYS A 212 8.11 -15.70 15.22
N LEU A 213 8.42 -14.64 14.47
CA LEU A 213 9.76 -14.05 14.41
C LEU A 213 10.15 -13.36 15.74
N ARG A 214 9.21 -12.68 16.41
CA ARG A 214 9.41 -12.01 17.71
C ARG A 214 9.85 -12.95 18.84
N LYS A 215 9.59 -14.24 18.71
CA LYS A 215 10.09 -15.23 19.67
C LYS A 215 11.60 -15.41 19.66
N SER A 216 12.25 -14.99 18.58
CA SER A 216 13.69 -15.20 18.37
C SER A 216 14.46 -13.93 18.09
N PHE A 217 13.80 -12.88 17.62
CA PHE A 217 14.41 -11.63 17.17
C PHE A 217 13.58 -10.42 17.60
N GLU A 218 14.22 -9.26 17.64
CA GLU A 218 13.52 -7.99 17.72
C GLU A 218 12.96 -7.66 16.33
N VAL A 219 11.63 -7.50 16.22
CA VAL A 219 10.92 -7.27 14.95
C VAL A 219 10.02 -6.06 15.04
N LEU A 220 10.20 -5.14 14.11
CA LEU A 220 9.36 -3.96 13.91
C LEU A 220 8.57 -4.11 12.61
N ASP A 221 7.24 -4.10 12.70
CA ASP A 221 6.37 -4.01 11.53
C ASP A 221 6.44 -2.60 10.95
N MET A 222 6.82 -2.51 9.69
CA MET A 222 6.95 -1.26 8.94
C MET A 222 6.03 -1.23 7.71
N SER A 223 5.08 -2.15 7.62
CA SER A 223 4.16 -2.27 6.48
C SER A 223 3.32 -1.00 6.26
N ASP A 224 3.05 -0.22 7.32
CA ASP A 224 2.33 1.04 7.23
C ASP A 224 3.23 2.27 7.10
N ASN A 225 4.56 2.08 7.10
CA ASN A 225 5.52 3.18 7.01
C ASN A 225 5.87 3.47 5.56
N SER A 226 5.36 4.58 5.01
CA SER A 226 5.58 4.98 3.62
C SER A 226 7.06 5.24 3.28
N MET A 227 7.86 5.74 4.23
CA MET A 227 9.31 5.91 4.04
C MET A 227 10.03 4.56 3.99
N ALA A 228 9.67 3.60 4.84
CA ALA A 228 10.24 2.27 4.82
C ALA A 228 9.95 1.55 3.50
N LYS A 229 8.72 1.64 3.02
CA LYS A 229 8.28 1.10 1.72
C LYS A 229 9.13 1.61 0.55
N THR A 230 9.45 2.90 0.55
CA THR A 230 10.31 3.50 -0.47
C THR A 230 11.79 3.16 -0.24
N HIS A 231 12.23 3.13 1.01
CA HIS A 231 13.64 3.02 1.39
C HIS A 231 14.22 1.63 1.14
N ILE A 232 13.44 0.59 1.39
CA ILE A 232 13.86 -0.81 1.18
C ILE A 232 14.16 -1.05 -0.30
N ARG A 233 13.39 -0.47 -1.20
CA ARG A 233 13.50 -0.69 -2.64
C ARG A 233 14.61 0.10 -3.33
N TYR A 234 15.06 1.19 -2.73
CA TYR A 234 16.03 2.11 -3.36
C TYR A 234 17.36 2.25 -2.63
N MET A 235 17.52 1.65 -1.45
CA MET A 235 18.80 1.68 -0.73
C MET A 235 19.70 0.51 -1.08
N VAL A 236 20.72 0.79 -1.83
CA VAL A 236 21.87 -0.11 -2.03
C VAL A 236 22.85 0.14 -0.89
N GLY A 237 23.06 -0.87 -0.06
CA GLY A 237 24.16 -1.06 0.88
C GLY A 237 24.62 0.15 1.72
N GLY A 238 24.80 -0.04 3.03
CA GLY A 238 25.54 0.89 3.86
C GLY A 238 27.06 0.77 3.61
N HIS A 239 27.84 1.80 3.95
CA HIS A 239 29.30 1.69 4.00
C HIS A 239 29.70 0.82 5.21
N ALA A 240 30.33 -0.31 4.94
CA ALA A 240 31.10 -1.04 5.95
C ALA A 240 32.58 -0.69 5.79
N ASN A 241 33.27 -0.40 6.88
CA ASN A 241 34.74 -0.36 6.89
C ASN A 241 35.26 -1.80 6.98
N ALA A 242 35.08 -2.59 5.95
CA ALA A 242 35.60 -3.94 5.87
C ALA A 242 36.84 -3.96 5.00
N GLU A 243 37.94 -4.49 5.54
CA GLU A 243 39.13 -4.79 4.75
C GLU A 243 38.89 -6.05 3.93
N ASN A 244 39.22 -6.00 2.64
CA ASN A 244 39.05 -7.11 1.67
C ASN A 244 37.59 -7.47 1.33
N GLU A 245 36.72 -6.49 1.23
CA GLU A 245 35.35 -6.67 0.80
C GLU A 245 35.27 -7.21 -0.63
N VAL A 246 34.44 -8.23 -0.84
CA VAL A 246 34.12 -8.79 -2.15
C VAL A 246 32.61 -8.72 -2.37
N ILE A 247 32.21 -8.10 -3.47
CA ILE A 247 30.78 -7.95 -3.82
C ILE A 247 30.37 -9.12 -4.73
N TYR A 248 29.32 -9.84 -4.33
CA TYR A 248 28.68 -10.86 -5.13
C TYR A 248 27.27 -10.44 -5.51
N ARG A 249 26.91 -10.63 -6.78
CA ARG A 249 25.53 -10.51 -7.26
C ARG A 249 24.95 -11.91 -7.42
N PHE A 250 23.78 -12.14 -6.79
CA PHE A 250 23.03 -13.39 -6.92
C PHE A 250 21.68 -13.10 -7.57
N GLU A 251 21.30 -13.94 -8.50
CA GLU A 251 19.96 -13.94 -9.10
C GLU A 251 19.25 -15.22 -8.68
N PHE A 252 18.10 -15.08 -8.04
CA PHE A 252 17.28 -16.20 -7.60
C PHE A 252 16.06 -16.35 -8.49
N PRO A 253 15.65 -17.60 -8.83
CA PRO A 253 14.38 -17.82 -9.50
C PRO A 253 13.22 -17.41 -8.57
N GLU A 254 12.17 -16.84 -9.13
CA GLU A 254 10.93 -16.48 -8.42
C GLU A 254 10.17 -17.74 -7.98
N ARG A 255 10.59 -18.33 -6.90
CA ARG A 255 9.93 -19.47 -6.25
C ARG A 255 10.20 -19.47 -4.76
N PRO A 256 9.23 -19.87 -3.92
CA PRO A 256 9.38 -19.97 -2.48
C PRO A 256 10.62 -20.79 -2.10
N GLY A 257 11.37 -20.34 -1.10
CA GLY A 257 12.53 -21.04 -0.56
C GLY A 257 13.82 -21.01 -1.39
N ALA A 258 13.88 -20.27 -2.50
CA ALA A 258 15.10 -20.21 -3.34
C ALA A 258 16.30 -19.68 -2.55
N LEU A 259 16.14 -18.60 -1.80
CA LEU A 259 17.17 -18.03 -0.92
C LEU A 259 17.55 -19.00 0.20
N LEU A 260 16.58 -19.60 0.88
CA LEU A 260 16.84 -20.57 1.95
C LEU A 260 17.65 -21.79 1.45
N ASN A 261 17.32 -22.31 0.27
CA ASN A 261 18.05 -23.41 -0.36
C ASN A 261 19.49 -23.03 -0.69
N PHE A 262 19.74 -21.79 -1.11
CA PHE A 262 21.08 -21.26 -1.36
C PHE A 262 21.87 -21.20 -0.05
N LEU A 263 21.29 -20.57 1.00
CA LEU A 263 21.95 -20.45 2.32
C LEU A 263 22.29 -21.81 2.93
N LYS A 264 21.41 -22.80 2.82
CA LYS A 264 21.69 -24.18 3.26
C LYS A 264 22.88 -24.82 2.53
N LYS A 265 23.14 -24.43 1.28
CA LYS A 265 24.30 -24.95 0.50
C LYS A 265 25.61 -24.30 0.90
N ILE A 266 25.61 -23.00 1.22
CA ILE A 266 26.84 -22.30 1.68
C ILE A 266 27.16 -22.56 3.15
N LYS A 267 26.22 -23.15 3.89
CA LYS A 267 26.35 -23.56 5.30
C LYS A 267 26.64 -22.36 6.24
N THR A 268 26.91 -22.69 7.52
CA THR A 268 27.14 -21.72 8.61
C THR A 268 28.55 -21.09 8.61
N LYS A 269 29.31 -21.21 7.54
CA LYS A 269 30.66 -20.61 7.44
C LYS A 269 30.63 -19.15 6.98
N TRP A 270 29.50 -18.70 6.48
CA TRP A 270 29.31 -17.37 5.92
C TRP A 270 28.05 -16.75 6.55
N ASN A 271 28.13 -15.48 6.85
CA ASN A 271 26.99 -14.68 7.26
C ASN A 271 26.68 -13.69 6.16
#